data_185f3a333afcbd0cc1c9abab4e3de53a
#
_entry.id   185f3a333afcbd0cc1c9abab4e3de53a
#
_cell.length_a   1.000
_cell.length_b   1.000
_cell.length_c   1.000
_cell.angle_alpha   90.00
_cell.angle_beta   90.00
_cell.angle_gamma   90.00
#
_symmetry.space_group_name_H-M   'P 1'
#
loop_
_entity.id
_entity.type
_entity.pdbx_description
1 polymer ?
#
loop_
_entity_poly.entity_id
_entity_poly.type
_entity_poly.pdbx_seq_one_letter_code
_entity_poly.pdbx_strand_id
1 'polypeptide(L)'
;MTFVLAIFLGLIISIGGIIIPGMLNMTIAKISIKESQKQALNFALGAVVVVFIQSFLGTYFAKFLDANPVFSEGLKKIGTFIFIGLTIAFTIMGFNAKKKKEIEVKIDKKRNRFFYGMALSSFNMFAIPWYALTSLMMASKELFQYDIVSILLFSFSAASGTYFVFYLYARFFKKIEHKLTFIVQNINFLIAILTGVVAISSLYKMFFNS
;
A
#
# COMPACT_ATOMS: atom_id res chain seq x y z
N MET A 1 18.76 -14.12 14.01
CA MET A 1 18.94 -13.46 12.70
C MET A 1 17.59 -13.20 12.01
N THR A 2 16.66 -14.13 12.04
CA THR A 2 15.32 -14.07 11.39
C THR A 2 14.45 -12.90 11.86
N PHE A 3 14.40 -12.61 13.17
CA PHE A 3 13.58 -11.52 13.73
C PHE A 3 14.06 -10.13 13.33
N VAL A 4 15.36 -9.90 13.30
CA VAL A 4 15.93 -8.62 12.84
C VAL A 4 15.59 -8.39 11.36
N LEU A 5 15.65 -9.46 10.57
CA LEU A 5 15.30 -9.40 9.15
C LEU A 5 13.80 -9.11 8.94
N ALA A 6 12.93 -9.71 9.74
CA ALA A 6 11.48 -9.42 9.70
C ALA A 6 11.19 -7.94 9.98
N ILE A 7 11.87 -7.33 10.98
CA ILE A 7 11.75 -5.90 11.28
C ILE A 7 12.21 -5.06 10.10
N PHE A 8 13.37 -5.36 9.54
CA PHE A 8 13.94 -4.59 8.44
C PHE A 8 13.08 -4.67 7.16
N LEU A 9 12.61 -5.87 6.85
CA LEU A 9 11.72 -6.12 5.71
C LEU A 9 10.38 -5.37 5.87
N GLY A 10 9.76 -5.43 7.06
CA GLY A 10 8.53 -4.71 7.33
C GLY A 10 8.67 -3.20 7.12
N LEU A 11 9.77 -2.61 7.59
CA LEU A 11 10.08 -1.19 7.38
C LEU A 11 10.22 -0.86 5.90
N ILE A 12 11.09 -1.57 5.17
CA ILE A 12 11.39 -1.26 3.76
C ILE A 12 10.16 -1.47 2.87
N ILE A 13 9.45 -2.59 3.05
CA ILE A 13 8.27 -2.92 2.25
C ILE A 13 7.15 -1.90 2.46
N SER A 14 6.93 -1.46 3.70
CA SER A 14 5.91 -0.46 3.98
C SER A 14 6.27 0.91 3.43
N ILE A 15 7.53 1.35 3.61
CA ILE A 15 8.01 2.62 3.04
C ILE A 15 7.86 2.60 1.52
N GLY A 16 8.30 1.53 0.86
CA GLY A 16 8.17 1.38 -0.59
C GLY A 16 6.72 1.41 -1.08
N GLY A 17 5.80 0.78 -0.34
CA GLY A 17 4.38 0.73 -0.69
C GLY A 17 3.64 2.06 -0.49
N ILE A 18 4.05 2.89 0.47
CA ILE A 18 3.31 4.11 0.83
C ILE A 18 4.00 5.41 0.40
N ILE A 19 5.25 5.36 -0.09
CA ILE A 19 5.99 6.57 -0.46
C ILE A 19 5.36 7.32 -1.63
N ILE A 20 4.68 6.60 -2.52
CA ILE A 20 3.95 7.19 -3.64
C ILE A 20 2.72 7.94 -3.10
N PRO A 21 2.50 9.21 -3.53
CA PRO A 21 1.41 10.01 -3.04
C PRO A 21 0.05 9.40 -3.41
N GLY A 22 -0.65 8.88 -2.41
CA GLY A 22 -2.00 8.36 -2.49
C GLY A 22 -2.99 9.18 -1.66
N MET A 23 -4.24 8.72 -1.57
CA MET A 23 -5.31 9.41 -0.87
C MET A 23 -4.97 9.69 0.60
N LEU A 24 -4.36 8.72 1.33
CA LEU A 24 -3.96 8.89 2.72
C LEU A 24 -2.90 9.97 2.87
N ASN A 25 -1.83 9.91 2.06
CA ASN A 25 -0.72 10.86 2.10
C ASN A 25 -1.20 12.29 1.81
N MET A 26 -2.05 12.45 0.79
CA MET A 26 -2.61 13.75 0.43
C MET A 26 -3.57 14.28 1.50
N THR A 27 -4.32 13.41 2.16
CA THR A 27 -5.20 13.80 3.27
C THR A 27 -4.39 14.29 4.47
N ILE A 28 -3.31 13.58 4.84
CA ILE A 28 -2.39 13.99 5.91
C ILE A 28 -1.78 15.36 5.61
N ALA A 29 -1.29 15.55 4.39
CA ALA A 29 -0.73 16.83 3.96
C ALA A 29 -1.74 17.97 4.06
N LYS A 30 -2.98 17.74 3.57
CA LYS A 30 -4.05 18.73 3.65
C LYS A 30 -4.45 19.07 5.09
N ILE A 31 -4.57 18.08 5.98
CA ILE A 31 -4.85 18.30 7.41
C ILE A 31 -3.71 19.11 8.04
N SER A 32 -2.45 18.77 7.75
CA SER A 32 -1.30 19.50 8.28
C SER A 32 -1.28 20.97 7.87
N ILE A 33 -1.69 21.28 6.64
CA ILE A 33 -1.73 22.66 6.11
C ILE A 33 -2.95 23.42 6.62
N LYS A 34 -4.15 22.79 6.62
CA LYS A 34 -5.41 23.48 6.91
C LYS A 34 -5.74 23.56 8.40
N GLU A 35 -5.19 22.68 9.20
CA GLU A 35 -5.46 22.59 10.64
C GLU A 35 -4.18 22.71 11.46
N SER A 36 -3.45 21.61 11.59
CA SER A 36 -2.15 21.57 12.27
C SER A 36 -1.42 20.25 12.01
N GLN A 37 -0.09 20.27 12.18
CA GLN A 37 0.71 19.06 12.15
C GLN A 37 0.26 18.04 13.21
N LYS A 38 -0.15 18.49 14.40
CA LYS A 38 -0.66 17.63 15.48
C LYS A 38 -1.88 16.83 15.04
N GLN A 39 -2.84 17.48 14.36
CA GLN A 39 -4.04 16.83 13.85
C GLN A 39 -3.71 15.84 12.71
N ALA A 40 -2.76 16.19 11.85
CA ALA A 40 -2.27 15.29 10.80
C ALA A 40 -1.61 14.02 11.38
N LEU A 41 -0.80 14.18 12.44
CA LEU A 41 -0.17 13.03 13.11
C LEU A 41 -1.20 12.18 13.87
N ASN A 42 -2.23 12.79 14.44
CA ASN A 42 -3.33 12.05 15.06
C ASN A 42 -4.12 11.22 14.03
N PHE A 43 -4.36 11.79 12.84
CA PHE A 43 -4.91 11.03 11.71
C PHE A 43 -3.98 9.88 11.29
N ALA A 44 -2.67 10.14 11.19
CA ALA A 44 -1.66 9.15 10.86
C ALA A 44 -1.66 7.97 11.84
N LEU A 45 -1.75 8.24 13.15
CA LEU A 45 -1.85 7.20 14.17
C LEU A 45 -3.07 6.29 13.96
N GLY A 46 -4.24 6.88 13.67
CA GLY A 46 -5.43 6.08 13.36
C GLY A 46 -5.24 5.21 12.11
N ALA A 47 -4.66 5.78 11.05
CA ALA A 47 -4.39 5.04 9.82
C ALA A 47 -3.43 3.87 10.04
N VAL A 48 -2.39 4.07 10.84
CA VAL A 48 -1.33 3.07 11.11
C VAL A 48 -1.85 1.89 11.94
N VAL A 49 -2.80 2.08 12.83
CA VAL A 49 -3.47 0.98 13.54
C VAL A 49 -4.12 0.01 12.53
N VAL A 50 -4.77 0.55 11.52
CA VAL A 50 -5.37 -0.27 10.45
C VAL A 50 -4.31 -0.93 9.58
N VAL A 51 -3.23 -0.22 9.26
CA VAL A 51 -2.09 -0.79 8.49
C VAL A 51 -1.47 -1.97 9.24
N PHE A 52 -1.32 -1.88 10.56
CA PHE A 52 -0.85 -3.00 11.38
C PHE A 52 -1.75 -4.24 11.19
N ILE A 53 -3.08 -4.06 11.28
CA ILE A 53 -4.04 -5.15 11.09
C ILE A 53 -3.97 -5.69 9.66
N GLN A 54 -3.92 -4.82 8.66
CA GLN A 54 -3.86 -5.21 7.24
C GLN A 54 -2.56 -5.96 6.91
N SER A 55 -1.42 -5.51 7.43
CA SER A 55 -0.15 -6.21 7.23
C SER A 55 -0.12 -7.56 7.93
N PHE A 56 -0.66 -7.64 9.15
CA PHE A 56 -0.81 -8.91 9.86
C PHE A 56 -1.69 -9.89 9.09
N LEU A 57 -2.88 -9.46 8.67
CA LEU A 57 -3.80 -10.29 7.90
C LEU A 57 -3.20 -10.71 6.55
N GLY A 58 -2.54 -9.80 5.85
CA GLY A 58 -1.87 -10.08 4.57
C GLY A 58 -0.76 -11.12 4.72
N THR A 59 0.11 -10.95 5.71
CA THR A 59 1.22 -11.89 5.96
C THR A 59 0.72 -13.23 6.48
N TYR A 60 -0.31 -13.24 7.32
CA TYR A 60 -0.93 -14.47 7.79
C TYR A 60 -1.62 -15.23 6.66
N PHE A 61 -2.28 -14.52 5.75
CA PHE A 61 -2.86 -15.12 4.55
C PHE A 61 -1.77 -15.67 3.61
N ALA A 62 -0.63 -14.98 3.50
CA ALA A 62 0.51 -15.48 2.75
C ALA A 62 1.05 -16.81 3.31
N LYS A 63 1.09 -16.96 4.65
CA LYS A 63 1.41 -18.24 5.29
C LYS A 63 0.47 -19.36 4.84
N PHE A 64 -0.83 -19.08 4.77
CA PHE A 64 -1.81 -20.05 4.28
C PHE A 64 -1.58 -20.42 2.81
N LEU A 65 -1.24 -19.43 1.96
CA LEU A 65 -0.94 -19.66 0.55
C LEU A 65 0.32 -20.49 0.35
N ASP A 66 1.34 -20.23 1.14
CA ASP A 66 2.61 -20.94 1.11
C ASP A 66 2.43 -22.44 1.48
N ALA A 67 1.60 -22.70 2.47
CA ALA A 67 1.25 -24.07 2.91
C ALA A 67 0.31 -24.82 1.94
N ASN A 68 -0.34 -24.13 0.98
CA ASN A 68 -1.34 -24.72 0.09
C ASN A 68 -1.05 -24.38 -1.39
N PRO A 69 -0.07 -25.04 -2.04
CA PRO A 69 0.37 -24.71 -3.40
C PRO A 69 -0.75 -24.76 -4.45
N VAL A 70 -1.64 -25.75 -4.38
CA VAL A 70 -2.77 -25.90 -5.33
C VAL A 70 -3.70 -24.69 -5.26
N PHE A 71 -4.02 -24.22 -4.06
CA PHE A 71 -4.84 -23.03 -3.85
C PHE A 71 -4.12 -21.76 -4.33
N SER A 72 -2.80 -21.69 -4.07
CA SER A 72 -1.94 -20.60 -4.53
C SER A 72 -1.90 -20.50 -6.05
N GLU A 73 -1.82 -21.62 -6.78
CA GLU A 73 -1.86 -21.64 -8.25
C GLU A 73 -3.21 -21.18 -8.81
N GLY A 74 -4.30 -21.62 -8.21
CA GLY A 74 -5.64 -21.12 -8.57
C GLY A 74 -5.76 -19.61 -8.42
N LEU A 75 -5.27 -19.06 -7.29
CA LEU A 75 -5.25 -17.62 -7.05
C LEU A 75 -4.33 -16.87 -8.01
N LYS A 76 -3.19 -17.42 -8.41
CA LYS A 76 -2.32 -16.80 -9.41
C LYS A 76 -3.03 -16.64 -10.75
N LYS A 77 -3.79 -17.65 -11.20
CA LYS A 77 -4.57 -17.58 -12.43
C LYS A 77 -5.65 -16.48 -12.34
N ILE A 78 -6.44 -16.48 -11.27
CA ILE A 78 -7.46 -15.45 -11.03
C ILE A 78 -6.81 -14.07 -10.93
N GLY A 79 -5.71 -13.96 -10.17
CA GLY A 79 -4.95 -12.72 -10.02
C GLY A 79 -4.46 -12.14 -11.35
N THR A 80 -4.05 -12.98 -12.29
CA THR A 80 -3.65 -12.54 -13.63
C THR A 80 -4.79 -11.82 -14.35
N PHE A 81 -5.99 -12.39 -14.34
CA PHE A 81 -7.17 -11.74 -14.95
C PHE A 81 -7.55 -10.44 -14.22
N ILE A 82 -7.42 -10.40 -12.89
CA ILE A 82 -7.63 -9.18 -12.11
C ILE A 82 -6.62 -8.10 -12.52
N PHE A 83 -5.34 -8.42 -12.65
CA PHE A 83 -4.31 -7.45 -13.07
C PHE A 83 -4.54 -6.94 -14.49
N ILE A 84 -5.00 -7.78 -15.42
CA ILE A 84 -5.41 -7.35 -16.75
C ILE A 84 -6.57 -6.35 -16.67
N GLY A 85 -7.60 -6.67 -15.90
CA GLY A 85 -8.75 -5.78 -15.70
C GLY A 85 -8.35 -4.45 -15.07
N LEU A 86 -7.49 -4.47 -14.05
CA LEU A 86 -6.95 -3.26 -13.42
C LEU A 86 -6.12 -2.43 -14.40
N THR A 87 -5.27 -3.06 -15.22
CA THR A 87 -4.48 -2.36 -16.25
C THR A 87 -5.39 -1.60 -17.22
N ILE A 88 -6.42 -2.25 -17.70
CA ILE A 88 -7.41 -1.63 -18.61
C ILE A 88 -8.13 -0.48 -17.88
N ALA A 89 -8.64 -0.72 -16.70
CA ALA A 89 -9.37 0.28 -15.91
C ALA A 89 -8.51 1.52 -15.63
N PHE A 90 -7.28 1.35 -15.13
CA PHE A 90 -6.39 2.48 -14.85
C PHE A 90 -5.89 3.19 -16.09
N THR A 91 -5.75 2.50 -17.21
CA THR A 91 -5.46 3.13 -18.52
C THR A 91 -6.60 4.05 -18.93
N ILE A 92 -7.85 3.57 -18.90
CA ILE A 92 -9.05 4.36 -19.22
C ILE A 92 -9.18 5.54 -18.24
N MET A 93 -8.99 5.31 -16.93
CA MET A 93 -9.01 6.37 -15.93
C MET A 93 -7.90 7.41 -16.16
N GLY A 94 -6.73 7.00 -16.62
CA GLY A 94 -5.62 7.89 -16.97
C GLY A 94 -5.98 8.83 -18.11
N PHE A 95 -6.59 8.32 -19.17
CA PHE A 95 -7.07 9.15 -20.29
C PHE A 95 -8.19 10.12 -19.87
N ASN A 96 -9.07 9.69 -18.98
CA ASN A 96 -10.19 10.49 -18.50
C ASN A 96 -9.78 11.49 -17.39
N ALA A 97 -8.68 11.26 -16.68
CA ALA A 97 -8.21 12.10 -15.57
C ALA A 97 -7.82 13.52 -16.02
N LYS A 98 -7.39 13.69 -17.27
CA LYS A 98 -7.10 15.02 -17.86
C LYS A 98 -8.30 15.97 -17.88
N LYS A 99 -9.52 15.47 -17.65
CA LYS A 99 -10.76 16.26 -17.58
C LYS A 99 -11.24 16.56 -16.15
N LYS A 100 -10.67 15.96 -15.13
CA LYS A 100 -11.12 16.17 -13.74
C LYS A 100 -10.18 17.11 -13.01
N LYS A 101 -10.71 18.31 -12.67
CA LYS A 101 -10.16 19.21 -11.65
C LYS A 101 -9.92 18.46 -10.34
N GLU A 102 -8.94 18.93 -9.57
CA GLU A 102 -8.50 18.47 -8.25
C GLU A 102 -9.57 17.72 -7.44
N ILE A 103 -9.21 16.55 -6.92
CA ILE A 103 -10.04 15.85 -5.95
C ILE A 103 -10.07 16.72 -4.69
N GLU A 104 -11.09 17.56 -4.55
CA GLU A 104 -11.35 18.27 -3.31
C GLU A 104 -11.76 17.24 -2.25
N VAL A 105 -10.80 16.80 -1.46
CA VAL A 105 -11.09 16.09 -0.23
C VAL A 105 -11.72 17.11 0.72
N LYS A 106 -13.06 17.08 0.86
CA LYS A 106 -13.77 17.89 1.85
C LYS A 106 -13.36 17.41 3.23
N ILE A 107 -12.61 18.24 3.94
CA ILE A 107 -12.19 17.95 5.31
C ILE A 107 -13.26 18.49 6.25
N ASP A 108 -14.03 17.62 6.87
CA ASP A 108 -14.97 18.00 7.90
C ASP A 108 -14.20 18.29 9.21
N LYS A 109 -14.23 19.54 9.65
CA LYS A 109 -13.50 20.02 10.84
C LYS A 109 -13.99 19.41 12.17
N LYS A 110 -15.20 18.85 12.22
CA LYS A 110 -15.81 18.29 13.44
C LYS A 110 -15.42 16.82 13.71
N ARG A 111 -14.77 16.14 12.80
CA ARG A 111 -14.49 14.71 12.91
C ARG A 111 -13.19 14.45 13.69
N ASN A 112 -13.22 13.54 14.65
CA ASN A 112 -12.01 13.08 15.33
C ASN A 112 -11.03 12.50 14.30
N ARG A 113 -9.83 13.07 14.24
CA ARG A 113 -8.84 12.76 13.20
C ARG A 113 -8.30 11.33 13.29
N PHE A 114 -8.21 10.78 14.49
CA PHE A 114 -7.81 9.40 14.70
C PHE A 114 -8.78 8.42 14.01
N PHE A 115 -10.06 8.50 14.35
CA PHE A 115 -11.08 7.64 13.74
C PHE A 115 -11.27 7.90 12.24
N TYR A 116 -11.05 9.13 11.80
CA TYR A 116 -11.06 9.45 10.37
C TYR A 116 -9.88 8.76 9.63
N GLY A 117 -8.70 8.73 10.24
CA GLY A 117 -7.53 7.99 9.74
C GLY A 117 -7.80 6.49 9.65
N MET A 118 -8.37 5.90 10.70
CA MET A 118 -8.77 4.49 10.69
C MET A 118 -9.75 4.20 9.56
N ALA A 119 -10.84 4.97 9.46
CA ALA A 119 -11.86 4.76 8.45
C ALA A 119 -11.28 4.85 7.03
N LEU A 120 -10.49 5.90 6.74
CA LEU A 120 -9.91 6.09 5.42
C LEU A 120 -8.88 4.99 5.06
N SER A 121 -8.09 4.55 6.04
CA SER A 121 -7.14 3.45 5.85
C SER A 121 -7.83 2.11 5.62
N SER A 122 -9.00 1.87 6.24
CA SER A 122 -9.77 0.64 6.02
C SER A 122 -10.27 0.49 4.57
N PHE A 123 -10.44 1.60 3.86
CA PHE A 123 -10.77 1.57 2.42
C PHE A 123 -9.55 1.31 1.53
N ASN A 124 -8.35 1.24 2.08
CA ASN A 124 -7.16 0.87 1.31
C ASN A 124 -7.10 -0.66 1.09
N MET A 125 -7.92 -1.14 0.17
CA MET A 125 -8.06 -2.57 -0.11
C MET A 125 -6.78 -3.23 -0.65
N PHE A 126 -5.85 -2.44 -1.21
CA PHE A 126 -4.60 -2.96 -1.77
C PHE A 126 -3.53 -3.27 -0.72
N ALA A 127 -3.67 -2.83 0.52
CA ALA A 127 -2.67 -3.07 1.55
C ALA A 127 -2.54 -4.57 1.88
N ILE A 128 -3.64 -5.29 2.02
CA ILE A 128 -3.62 -6.73 2.33
C ILE A 128 -2.92 -7.53 1.22
N PRO A 129 -3.32 -7.44 -0.08
CA PRO A 129 -2.60 -8.08 -1.17
C PRO A 129 -1.12 -7.68 -1.27
N TRP A 130 -0.79 -6.41 -1.02
CA TRP A 130 0.58 -5.93 -1.04
C TRP A 130 1.45 -6.67 -0.02
N TYR A 131 1.01 -6.74 1.24
CA TYR A 131 1.75 -7.43 2.29
C TYR A 131 1.77 -8.95 2.09
N ALA A 132 0.69 -9.54 1.56
CA ALA A 132 0.66 -10.95 1.21
C ALA A 132 1.69 -11.29 0.13
N LEU A 133 1.69 -10.57 -0.99
CA LEU A 133 2.60 -10.82 -2.10
C LEU A 133 4.06 -10.59 -1.72
N THR A 134 4.35 -9.48 -1.02
CA THR A 134 5.74 -9.17 -0.63
C THR A 134 6.28 -10.16 0.39
N SER A 135 5.47 -10.62 1.36
CA SER A 135 5.91 -11.65 2.30
C SER A 135 6.11 -13.01 1.62
N LEU A 136 5.27 -13.40 0.65
CA LEU A 136 5.49 -14.60 -0.17
C LEU A 136 6.79 -14.51 -0.96
N MET A 137 7.08 -13.37 -1.58
CA MET A 137 8.33 -13.15 -2.30
C MET A 137 9.56 -13.25 -1.38
N MET A 138 9.46 -12.80 -0.14
CA MET A 138 10.55 -12.89 0.83
C MET A 138 10.72 -14.32 1.36
N ALA A 139 9.61 -15.03 1.62
CA ALA A 139 9.65 -16.43 2.04
C ALA A 139 10.21 -17.34 0.95
N SER A 140 9.86 -17.14 -0.31
CA SER A 140 10.43 -17.90 -1.44
C SER A 140 11.93 -17.72 -1.65
N LYS A 141 12.51 -16.68 -1.05
CA LYS A 141 13.96 -16.43 -1.01
C LYS A 141 14.60 -16.81 0.33
N GLU A 142 13.86 -17.51 1.19
CA GLU A 142 14.30 -17.91 2.53
C GLU A 142 14.63 -16.71 3.47
N LEU A 143 14.17 -15.51 3.11
CA LEU A 143 14.42 -14.29 3.88
C LEU A 143 13.38 -14.05 4.97
N PHE A 144 12.24 -14.75 4.94
CA PHE A 144 11.15 -14.59 5.89
C PHE A 144 10.56 -15.94 6.28
N GLN A 145 10.29 -16.12 7.59
CA GLN A 145 9.64 -17.30 8.14
C GLN A 145 8.27 -16.91 8.72
N TYR A 146 7.28 -17.77 8.51
CA TYR A 146 5.91 -17.54 8.94
C TYR A 146 5.62 -18.01 10.38
N ASP A 147 6.57 -17.84 11.31
CA ASP A 147 6.27 -17.95 12.73
C ASP A 147 5.53 -16.71 13.23
N ILE A 148 4.74 -16.86 14.29
CA ILE A 148 3.86 -15.77 14.78
C ILE A 148 4.64 -14.54 15.24
N VAL A 149 5.85 -14.73 15.80
CA VAL A 149 6.68 -13.63 16.29
C VAL A 149 7.22 -12.83 15.09
N SER A 150 7.71 -13.49 14.05
CA SER A 150 8.17 -12.84 12.81
C SER A 150 7.04 -12.07 12.13
N ILE A 151 5.83 -12.63 12.06
CA ILE A 151 4.64 -11.96 11.51
C ILE A 151 4.29 -10.70 12.32
N LEU A 152 4.29 -10.77 13.65
CA LEU A 152 4.00 -9.62 14.51
C LEU A 152 5.07 -8.53 14.40
N LEU A 153 6.36 -8.90 14.40
CA LEU A 153 7.47 -7.97 14.26
C LEU A 153 7.44 -7.28 12.88
N PHE A 154 7.20 -8.05 11.82
CA PHE A 154 7.02 -7.51 10.47
C PHE A 154 5.87 -6.50 10.44
N SER A 155 4.71 -6.85 10.99
CA SER A 155 3.51 -5.99 10.97
C SER A 155 3.70 -4.72 11.79
N PHE A 156 4.34 -4.82 12.96
CA PHE A 156 4.67 -3.65 13.77
C PHE A 156 5.65 -2.72 13.05
N SER A 157 6.65 -3.30 12.41
CA SER A 157 7.64 -2.54 11.64
C SER A 157 7.03 -1.91 10.39
N ALA A 158 6.11 -2.61 9.71
CA ALA A 158 5.36 -2.06 8.59
C ALA A 158 4.51 -0.85 9.01
N ALA A 159 3.84 -0.95 10.15
CA ALA A 159 3.10 0.16 10.75
C ALA A 159 4.02 1.35 11.08
N SER A 160 5.19 1.08 11.66
CA SER A 160 6.19 2.09 12.01
C SER A 160 6.76 2.79 10.77
N GLY A 161 7.10 2.04 9.73
CA GLY A 161 7.57 2.58 8.44
C GLY A 161 6.52 3.45 7.75
N THR A 162 5.26 3.00 7.78
CA THR A 162 4.12 3.79 7.28
C THR A 162 3.97 5.09 8.06
N TYR A 163 4.04 5.04 9.40
CA TYR A 163 3.97 6.25 10.23
C TYR A 163 5.09 7.24 9.92
N PHE A 164 6.30 6.73 9.72
CA PHE A 164 7.44 7.56 9.32
C PHE A 164 7.19 8.31 8.01
N VAL A 165 6.68 7.63 6.99
CA VAL A 165 6.33 8.29 5.72
C VAL A 165 5.23 9.33 5.92
N PHE A 166 4.19 9.01 6.70
CA PHE A 166 3.12 9.96 7.03
C PHE A 166 3.62 11.18 7.77
N TYR A 167 4.59 11.00 8.69
CA TYR A 167 5.26 12.11 9.36
C TYR A 167 6.00 13.02 8.36
N LEU A 168 6.71 12.43 7.38
CA LEU A 168 7.37 13.21 6.33
C LEU A 168 6.36 14.01 5.49
N TYR A 169 5.23 13.42 5.13
CA TYR A 169 4.15 14.12 4.43
C TYR A 169 3.56 15.26 5.27
N ALA A 170 3.30 15.02 6.56
CA ALA A 170 2.79 16.05 7.46
C ALA A 170 3.75 17.25 7.61
N ARG A 171 5.06 17.01 7.57
CA ARG A 171 6.07 18.03 7.84
C ARG A 171 6.60 18.74 6.60
N PHE A 172 6.82 17.98 5.53
CA PHE A 172 7.59 18.47 4.38
C PHE A 172 6.76 18.68 3.11
N PHE A 173 5.47 18.37 3.11
CA PHE A 173 4.64 18.42 1.92
C PHE A 173 4.72 19.76 1.18
N LYS A 174 4.64 20.89 1.88
CA LYS A 174 4.74 22.23 1.26
C LYS A 174 6.02 22.42 0.41
N LYS A 175 7.12 21.75 0.78
CA LYS A 175 8.41 21.86 0.06
C LYS A 175 8.47 21.01 -1.19
N ILE A 176 7.67 19.94 -1.26
CA ILE A 176 7.70 18.93 -2.33
C ILE A 176 6.44 18.91 -3.19
N GLU A 177 5.45 19.75 -2.87
CA GLU A 177 4.14 19.80 -3.53
C GLU A 177 4.26 19.90 -5.06
N HIS A 178 5.10 20.80 -5.56
CA HIS A 178 5.33 20.98 -7.00
C HIS A 178 5.87 19.72 -7.69
N LYS A 179 6.76 18.97 -7.03
CA LYS A 179 7.31 17.71 -7.58
C LYS A 179 6.29 16.58 -7.55
N LEU A 180 5.43 16.56 -6.53
CA LEU A 180 4.40 15.55 -6.36
C LEU A 180 3.22 15.77 -7.30
N THR A 181 2.93 16.99 -7.72
CA THR A 181 1.82 17.31 -8.63
C THR A 181 1.92 16.52 -9.94
N PHE A 182 3.13 16.41 -10.51
CA PHE A 182 3.34 15.62 -11.72
C PHE A 182 3.04 14.12 -11.50
N ILE A 183 3.47 13.56 -10.37
CA ILE A 183 3.23 12.15 -10.02
C ILE A 183 1.73 11.92 -9.80
N VAL A 184 1.06 12.80 -9.06
CA VAL A 184 -0.38 12.69 -8.76
C VAL A 184 -1.22 12.82 -10.04
N GLN A 185 -0.85 13.70 -10.95
CA GLN A 185 -1.55 13.87 -12.24
C GLN A 185 -1.43 12.65 -13.14
N ASN A 186 -0.32 11.91 -13.04
CA ASN A 186 -0.05 10.73 -13.87
C ASN A 186 -0.19 9.40 -13.11
N ILE A 187 -0.71 9.42 -11.88
CA ILE A 187 -0.77 8.24 -10.99
C ILE A 187 -1.50 7.06 -11.64
N ASN A 188 -2.58 7.31 -12.39
CA ASN A 188 -3.33 6.27 -13.07
C ASN A 188 -2.49 5.56 -14.14
N PHE A 189 -1.69 6.31 -14.91
CA PHE A 189 -0.78 5.71 -15.89
C PHE A 189 0.36 4.95 -15.23
N LEU A 190 0.90 5.45 -14.10
CA LEU A 190 1.92 4.73 -13.33
C LEU A 190 1.37 3.40 -12.81
N ILE A 191 0.16 3.39 -12.27
CA ILE A 191 -0.50 2.15 -11.81
C ILE A 191 -0.78 1.23 -13.00
N ALA A 192 -1.27 1.76 -14.14
CA ALA A 192 -1.51 0.98 -15.33
C ALA A 192 -0.24 0.30 -15.86
N ILE A 193 0.90 1.00 -15.87
CA ILE A 193 2.18 0.42 -16.25
C ILE A 193 2.59 -0.69 -15.29
N LEU A 194 2.52 -0.45 -13.99
CA LEU A 194 2.90 -1.44 -12.98
C LEU A 194 2.03 -2.70 -13.06
N THR A 195 0.71 -2.52 -13.12
CA THR A 195 -0.22 -3.65 -13.24
C THR A 195 -0.07 -4.37 -14.58
N GLY A 196 0.23 -3.65 -15.67
CA GLY A 196 0.51 -4.20 -17.00
C GLY A 196 1.76 -5.07 -17.01
N VAL A 197 2.85 -4.62 -16.40
CA VAL A 197 4.09 -5.42 -16.26
C VAL A 197 3.82 -6.71 -15.49
N VAL A 198 3.07 -6.63 -14.39
CA VAL A 198 2.68 -7.81 -13.61
C VAL A 198 1.80 -8.75 -14.42
N ALA A 199 0.80 -8.23 -15.14
CA ALA A 199 -0.09 -9.02 -16.00
C ALA A 199 0.69 -9.76 -17.09
N ILE A 200 1.58 -9.06 -17.81
CA ILE A 200 2.40 -9.65 -18.87
C ILE A 200 3.34 -10.72 -18.30
N SER A 201 4.00 -10.42 -17.19
CA SER A 201 4.91 -11.39 -16.52
C SER A 201 4.16 -12.64 -16.07
N SER A 202 2.94 -12.48 -15.55
CA SER A 202 2.09 -13.58 -15.11
C SER A 202 1.57 -14.41 -16.27
N LEU A 203 1.16 -13.78 -17.37
CA LEU A 203 0.79 -14.48 -18.60
C LEU A 203 1.95 -15.26 -19.18
N TYR A 204 3.13 -14.65 -19.25
CA TYR A 204 4.34 -15.35 -19.73
C TYR A 204 4.61 -16.61 -18.93
N LYS A 205 4.59 -16.53 -17.60
CA LYS A 205 4.77 -17.71 -16.73
C LYS A 205 3.69 -18.76 -16.91
N MET A 206 2.45 -18.35 -17.15
CA MET A 206 1.32 -19.25 -17.33
C MET A 206 1.41 -20.05 -18.64
N PHE A 207 1.98 -19.47 -19.72
CA PHE A 207 2.06 -20.11 -21.02
C PHE A 207 3.40 -20.82 -21.28
N PHE A 208 4.50 -20.37 -20.67
CA PHE A 208 5.83 -20.84 -20.98
C PHE A 208 6.55 -21.57 -19.83
N ASN A 209 6.03 -21.54 -18.60
CA ASN A 209 6.62 -22.21 -17.44
C ASN A 209 5.61 -23.13 -16.71
N SER A 210 4.65 -23.71 -17.46
CA SER A 210 3.77 -24.77 -16.93
C SER A 210 4.45 -26.13 -17.01
#